data_2d67f50a740185afaa4fd1188305c68f
#
_entry.id   2d67f50a740185afaa4fd1188305c68f
#
_cell.length_a   1.000
_cell.length_b   1.000
_cell.length_c   1.000
_cell.angle_alpha   90.00
_cell.angle_beta   90.00
_cell.angle_gamma   90.00
#
_symmetry.space_group_name_H-M   'P 1'
#
loop_
_entity.id
_entity.type
_entity.pdbx_description
1 polymer ?
#
loop_
_entity_poly.entity_id
_entity_poly.type
_entity_poly.pdbx_seq_one_letter_code
_entity_poly.pdbx_strand_id
1 'polypeptide(L)'
;MKFIEAVIDTWNALSNPAIQSNLENNIKRSEDGSRLIIEVTTKQYFATIEAWEQAYSMDITIVELISNTGVLLSAGECTSLDEMNERITLLCEMLSKE
;
A
#
# COMPACT_ATOMS: atom_id res chain seq x y z
N MET A 1 3.87 -18.68 4.89
CA MET A 1 4.16 -17.24 4.78
C MET A 1 2.99 -16.46 5.34
N LYS A 2 3.24 -15.52 6.19
CA LYS A 2 2.18 -14.62 6.67
C LYS A 2 1.97 -13.50 5.66
N PHE A 3 0.78 -13.40 5.13
CA PHE A 3 0.47 -12.47 4.05
C PHE A 3 0.72 -11.01 4.45
N ILE A 4 0.22 -10.62 5.61
CA ILE A 4 0.35 -9.24 6.11
C ILE A 4 1.81 -8.85 6.28
N GLU A 5 2.64 -9.74 6.82
CA GLU A 5 4.08 -9.46 6.97
C GLU A 5 4.76 -9.30 5.62
N ALA A 6 4.36 -10.12 4.63
CA ALA A 6 4.88 -9.99 3.28
C ALA A 6 4.50 -8.63 2.65
N VAL A 7 3.29 -8.14 2.91
CA VAL A 7 2.86 -6.81 2.44
C VAL A 7 3.73 -5.73 3.05
N ILE A 8 3.97 -5.77 4.36
CA ILE A 8 4.81 -4.79 5.05
C ILE A 8 6.23 -4.83 4.50
N ASP A 9 6.81 -6.01 4.39
CA ASP A 9 8.19 -6.15 3.89
C ASP A 9 8.32 -5.65 2.46
N THR A 10 7.34 -5.95 1.59
CA THR A 10 7.33 -5.50 0.21
C THR A 10 7.20 -3.97 0.13
N TRP A 11 6.30 -3.39 0.91
CA TRP A 11 6.16 -1.94 0.98
C TRP A 11 7.46 -1.28 1.42
N ASN A 12 8.08 -1.79 2.48
CA ASN A 12 9.33 -1.22 2.99
C ASN A 12 10.48 -1.34 1.98
N ALA A 13 10.52 -2.42 1.21
CA ALA A 13 11.55 -2.62 0.20
C ALA A 13 11.36 -1.74 -1.03
N LEU A 14 10.12 -1.55 -1.47
CA LEU A 14 9.79 -0.80 -2.70
C LEU A 14 9.63 0.69 -2.47
N SER A 15 9.19 1.12 -1.29
CA SER A 15 9.16 2.52 -0.92
C SER A 15 10.56 2.92 -0.45
N ASN A 16 11.41 3.28 -1.41
CA ASN A 16 12.81 3.57 -1.13
C ASN A 16 12.95 4.84 -0.26
N PRO A 17 14.15 5.11 0.30
CA PRO A 17 14.33 6.27 1.19
C PRO A 17 13.95 7.61 0.59
N ALA A 18 14.09 7.77 -0.74
CA ALA A 18 13.73 9.03 -1.39
C ALA A 18 12.22 9.26 -1.36
N ILE A 19 11.42 8.21 -1.57
CA ILE A 19 9.97 8.29 -1.46
C ILE A 19 9.59 8.50 0.01
N GLN A 20 10.13 7.69 0.91
CA GLN A 20 9.79 7.75 2.33
C GLN A 20 10.13 9.08 2.97
N SER A 21 11.16 9.78 2.50
CA SER A 21 11.53 11.08 3.05
C SER A 21 10.52 12.19 2.71
N ASN A 22 9.68 11.96 1.70
CA ASN A 22 8.70 12.95 1.21
C ASN A 22 7.26 12.63 1.57
N LEU A 23 7.02 11.62 2.41
CA LEU A 23 5.68 11.20 2.77
C LEU A 23 5.57 10.87 4.25
N GLU A 24 4.34 10.90 4.75
CA GLU A 24 4.01 10.35 6.04
C GLU A 24 3.48 8.93 5.84
N ASN A 25 3.95 8.02 6.68
CA ASN A 25 3.66 6.60 6.57
C ASN A 25 3.18 6.08 7.92
N ASN A 26 2.01 5.48 7.94
CA ASN A 26 1.40 4.96 9.16
C ASN A 26 0.92 3.53 8.95
N ILE A 27 1.48 2.59 9.69
CA ILE A 27 1.16 1.18 9.60
C ILE A 27 0.36 0.76 10.82
N LYS A 28 -0.86 0.29 10.59
CA LYS A 28 -1.78 -0.15 11.64
C LYS A 28 -2.15 -1.62 11.44
N ARG A 29 -2.09 -2.39 12.51
CA ARG A 29 -2.53 -3.79 12.51
C ARG A 29 -3.69 -3.96 13.48
N SER A 30 -4.62 -4.86 13.15
CA SER A 30 -5.62 -5.31 14.12
C SER A 30 -4.96 -6.13 15.23
N GLU A 31 -5.59 -6.18 16.41
CA GLU A 31 -5.05 -6.90 17.56
C GLU A 31 -4.81 -8.39 17.28
N ASP A 32 -5.70 -9.01 16.52
CA ASP A 32 -5.61 -10.43 16.17
C ASP A 32 -4.66 -10.70 15.00
N GLY A 33 -4.08 -9.66 14.40
CA GLY A 33 -3.17 -9.81 13.26
C GLY A 33 -3.84 -10.18 11.94
N SER A 34 -5.17 -10.10 11.85
CA SER A 34 -5.90 -10.51 10.65
C SER A 34 -6.02 -9.44 9.59
N ARG A 35 -5.79 -8.18 9.95
CA ARG A 35 -5.97 -7.03 9.06
C ARG A 35 -4.84 -6.02 9.21
N LEU A 36 -4.46 -5.44 8.09
CA LEU A 36 -3.42 -4.41 8.02
C LEU A 36 -3.96 -3.22 7.25
N ILE A 37 -3.62 -2.01 7.70
CA ILE A 37 -3.83 -0.78 6.94
C ILE A 37 -2.53 -0.01 6.94
N ILE A 38 -2.01 0.29 5.74
CA ILE A 38 -0.88 1.22 5.57
C ILE A 38 -1.45 2.49 4.96
N GLU A 39 -1.32 3.60 5.67
CA GLU A 39 -1.75 4.91 5.22
C GLU A 39 -0.53 5.72 4.82
N VAL A 40 -0.57 6.30 3.62
CA VAL A 40 0.54 7.05 3.04
C VAL A 40 0.05 8.41 2.61
N THR A 41 0.68 9.47 3.08
CA THR A 41 0.32 10.83 2.72
C THR A 41 1.51 11.55 2.11
N THR A 42 1.31 12.11 0.91
CA THR A 42 2.26 13.00 0.26
C THR A 42 1.63 14.38 0.09
N LYS A 43 2.33 15.30 -0.56
CA LYS A 43 1.75 16.62 -0.86
C LYS A 43 0.54 16.54 -1.78
N GLN A 44 0.54 15.57 -2.70
CA GLN A 44 -0.49 15.47 -3.74
C GLN A 44 -1.47 14.34 -3.52
N TYR A 45 -1.10 13.32 -2.75
CA TYR A 45 -1.88 12.09 -2.66
C TYR A 45 -2.07 11.62 -1.23
N PHE A 46 -3.19 10.95 -1.01
CA PHE A 46 -3.42 10.08 0.13
C PHE A 46 -3.70 8.67 -0.40
N ALA A 47 -2.94 7.70 0.05
CA ALA A 47 -3.09 6.32 -0.41
C ALA A 47 -3.25 5.38 0.77
N THR A 48 -3.95 4.26 0.54
CA THR A 48 -4.07 3.20 1.53
C THR A 48 -3.80 1.84 0.89
N ILE A 49 -3.12 0.99 1.65
CA ILE A 49 -3.00 -0.43 1.35
C ILE A 49 -3.74 -1.14 2.47
N GLU A 50 -4.84 -1.84 2.16
CA GLU A 50 -5.54 -2.69 3.11
C GLU A 50 -5.30 -4.15 2.77
N ALA A 51 -4.98 -4.95 3.77
CA ALA A 51 -4.69 -6.36 3.56
C ALA A 51 -5.38 -7.23 4.62
N TRP A 52 -5.81 -8.40 4.20
CA TRP A 52 -6.49 -9.38 5.05
C TRP A 52 -5.72 -10.70 5.01
N GLU A 53 -5.23 -11.14 6.16
CA GLU A 53 -4.36 -12.31 6.27
C GLU A 53 -5.01 -13.59 5.73
N GLN A 54 -6.23 -13.87 6.15
CA GLN A 54 -6.90 -15.14 5.83
C GLN A 54 -7.35 -15.23 4.38
N ALA A 55 -7.69 -14.09 3.80
CA ALA A 55 -8.19 -14.04 2.42
C ALA A 55 -7.06 -13.87 1.40
N TYR A 56 -5.83 -13.63 1.84
CA TYR A 56 -4.72 -13.24 0.96
C TYR A 56 -5.15 -12.11 0.03
N SER A 57 -5.91 -11.16 0.56
CA SER A 57 -6.51 -10.08 -0.20
C SER A 57 -5.85 -8.76 0.12
N MET A 58 -5.65 -7.93 -0.91
CA MET A 58 -5.01 -6.63 -0.75
C MET A 58 -5.68 -5.62 -1.68
N ASP A 59 -6.16 -4.52 -1.09
CA ASP A 59 -6.76 -3.42 -1.85
C ASP A 59 -5.86 -2.20 -1.73
N ILE A 60 -5.58 -1.54 -2.84
CA ILE A 60 -4.78 -0.33 -2.89
C ILE A 60 -5.63 0.79 -3.49
N THR A 61 -5.82 1.87 -2.73
CA THR A 61 -6.54 3.05 -3.20
C THR A 61 -5.64 4.27 -3.13
N ILE A 62 -5.87 5.23 -4.02
CA ILE A 62 -5.15 6.49 -4.02
C ILE A 62 -6.14 7.63 -4.29
N VAL A 63 -5.99 8.72 -3.55
CA VAL A 63 -6.81 9.93 -3.71
C VAL A 63 -5.89 11.09 -4.04
N GLU A 64 -6.20 11.79 -5.13
CA GLU A 64 -5.52 13.04 -5.44
C GLU A 64 -6.15 14.14 -4.59
N LEU A 65 -5.34 14.82 -3.77
CA LEU A 65 -5.86 15.73 -2.76
C LEU A 65 -6.48 17.01 -3.33
N ILE A 66 -5.93 17.52 -4.44
CA ILE A 66 -6.43 18.74 -5.04
C ILE A 66 -7.81 18.55 -5.65
N SER A 67 -7.99 17.52 -6.46
CA SER A 67 -9.27 17.22 -7.12
C SER A 67 -10.22 16.43 -6.25
N ASN A 68 -9.72 15.87 -5.14
CA ASN A 68 -10.46 14.94 -4.27
C ASN A 68 -11.02 13.75 -5.05
N THR A 69 -10.28 13.28 -6.05
CA THR A 69 -10.67 12.15 -6.89
C THR A 69 -9.94 10.89 -6.44
N GLY A 70 -10.71 9.87 -6.06
CA GLY A 70 -10.18 8.60 -5.62
C GLY A 70 -10.21 7.55 -6.72
N VAL A 71 -9.20 6.68 -6.75
CA VAL A 71 -9.10 5.56 -7.69
C VAL A 71 -8.71 4.31 -6.94
N LEU A 72 -9.39 3.20 -7.23
CA LEU A 72 -8.97 1.89 -6.76
C LEU A 72 -7.92 1.36 -7.75
N LEU A 73 -6.65 1.33 -7.33
CA LEU A 73 -5.56 0.87 -8.19
C LEU A 73 -5.53 -0.64 -8.34
N SER A 74 -5.88 -1.34 -7.28
CA SER A 74 -5.75 -2.80 -7.23
C SER A 74 -6.65 -3.33 -6.13
N ALA A 75 -7.25 -4.49 -6.34
CA ALA A 75 -8.12 -5.12 -5.36
C ALA A 75 -8.13 -6.63 -5.51
N GLY A 76 -8.54 -7.31 -4.43
CA GLY A 76 -8.78 -8.74 -4.41
C GLY A 76 -7.57 -9.58 -4.06
N GLU A 77 -7.69 -10.88 -4.28
CA GLU A 77 -6.65 -11.84 -3.96
C GLU A 77 -5.33 -11.53 -4.62
N CYS A 78 -4.27 -11.73 -3.85
CA CYS A 78 -2.90 -11.61 -4.31
C CYS A 78 -2.23 -12.97 -4.10
N THR A 79 -2.03 -13.71 -5.17
CA THR A 79 -1.68 -15.13 -5.10
C THR A 79 -0.17 -15.42 -5.11
N SER A 80 0.66 -14.41 -5.34
CA SER A 80 2.11 -14.59 -5.37
C SER A 80 2.84 -13.34 -4.94
N LEU A 81 4.11 -13.51 -4.56
CA LEU A 81 4.98 -12.37 -4.24
C LEU A 81 5.22 -11.50 -5.48
N ASP A 82 5.30 -12.09 -6.66
CA ASP A 82 5.47 -11.33 -7.89
C ASP A 82 4.28 -10.40 -8.14
N GLU A 83 3.07 -10.91 -7.96
CA GLU A 83 1.85 -10.09 -8.07
C GLU A 83 1.81 -8.99 -7.03
N MET A 84 2.20 -9.30 -5.79
CA MET A 84 2.29 -8.31 -4.72
C MET A 84 3.27 -7.20 -5.07
N ASN A 85 4.46 -7.57 -5.57
CA ASN A 85 5.47 -6.61 -6.02
C ASN A 85 4.93 -5.71 -7.13
N GLU A 86 4.24 -6.27 -8.11
CA GLU A 86 3.67 -5.50 -9.22
C GLU A 86 2.66 -4.47 -8.73
N ARG A 87 1.75 -4.88 -7.85
CA ARG A 87 0.70 -4.00 -7.34
C ARG A 87 1.28 -2.86 -6.49
N ILE A 88 2.21 -3.16 -5.60
CA ILE A 88 2.83 -2.14 -4.75
C ILE A 88 3.76 -1.24 -5.56
N THR A 89 4.46 -1.80 -6.55
CA THR A 89 5.29 -1.00 -7.47
C THR A 89 4.45 0.05 -8.19
N LEU A 90 3.26 -0.31 -8.66
CA LEU A 90 2.37 0.64 -9.31
C LEU A 90 2.04 1.83 -8.41
N LEU A 91 1.74 1.56 -7.14
CA LEU A 91 1.50 2.62 -6.15
C LEU A 91 2.74 3.50 -5.98
N CYS A 92 3.92 2.89 -5.81
CA CYS A 92 5.17 3.63 -5.63
C CYS A 92 5.48 4.52 -6.84
N GLU A 93 5.22 4.03 -8.05
CA GLU A 93 5.40 4.82 -9.26
C GLU A 93 4.50 6.05 -9.28
N MET A 94 3.25 5.90 -8.87
CA MET A 94 2.32 7.04 -8.80
C MET A 94 2.75 8.05 -7.75
N LEU A 95 3.16 7.59 -6.58
CA LEU A 95 3.61 8.47 -5.49
C LEU A 95 4.88 9.22 -5.83
N SER A 96 5.72 8.67 -6.70
CA SER A 96 6.99 9.28 -7.08
C SER A 96 6.88 10.31 -8.22
N LYS A 97 5.70 10.47 -8.79
CA LYS A 97 5.45 11.41 -9.90
C LYS A 97 5.19 12.86 -9.45
N GLU A 98 5.56 13.19 -8.25
CA GLU A 98 5.40 14.55 -7.72
C GLU A 98 6.35 15.56 -8.35
#